data_96c1a6a4df63e0672151f1ff38166ea8
#
_entry.id   96c1a6a4df63e0672151f1ff38166ea8
#
_cell.length_a   1.000
_cell.length_b   1.000
_cell.length_c   1.000
_cell.angle_alpha   90.00
_cell.angle_beta   90.00
_cell.angle_gamma   90.00
#
_symmetry.space_group_name_H-M   'P 1'
#
loop_
_entity.id
_entity.type
_entity.pdbx_description
1 polymer ?
#
loop_
_entity_poly.entity_id
_entity_poly.type
_entity_poly.pdbx_seq_one_letter_code
_entity_poly.pdbx_strand_id
1 'polypeptide(L)'
;IMVSPVVLVVEDEPLVRLFASEIIEEDGFEVLQAADATEAIVTLEARLDVRVVFTDVDMPGGIDGIMLALCIRERWPDIQIIITSGRPWPAETKLPNDMVFFSKPYRQDRVLETVRKMAA
;
A
#
# COMPACT_ATOMS: atom_id res chain seq x y z
N ILE A 1 -3.93 -24.52 10.27
CA ILE A 1 -3.90 -23.17 10.82
C ILE A 1 -3.82 -22.18 9.66
N MET A 2 -4.81 -21.34 9.57
CA MET A 2 -4.80 -20.29 8.56
C MET A 2 -4.05 -19.06 9.10
N VAL A 3 -3.02 -18.65 8.37
CA VAL A 3 -2.26 -17.45 8.71
C VAL A 3 -2.89 -16.29 7.96
N SER A 4 -3.20 -15.21 8.68
CA SER A 4 -3.75 -14.00 8.06
C SER A 4 -2.71 -13.37 7.14
N PRO A 5 -3.08 -13.05 5.89
CA PRO A 5 -2.17 -12.32 5.01
C PRO A 5 -1.81 -10.96 5.60
N VAL A 6 -0.59 -10.50 5.35
CA VAL A 6 -0.06 -9.26 5.92
C VAL A 6 -0.09 -8.14 4.88
N VAL A 7 -0.68 -7.02 5.26
CA VAL A 7 -0.77 -5.81 4.44
C VAL A 7 -0.02 -4.68 5.14
N LEU A 8 0.83 -3.98 4.41
CA LEU A 8 1.51 -2.79 4.91
C LEU A 8 0.79 -1.55 4.40
N VAL A 9 0.32 -0.70 5.30
CA VAL A 9 -0.32 0.57 4.98
C VAL A 9 0.69 1.70 5.19
N VAL A 10 0.95 2.46 4.14
CA VAL A 10 1.92 3.58 4.16
C VAL A 10 1.16 4.89 3.92
N GLU A 11 1.10 5.73 4.94
CA GLU A 11 0.37 6.99 4.92
C GLU A 11 0.94 7.91 5.99
N ASP A 12 1.23 9.17 5.63
CA ASP A 12 1.84 10.10 6.57
C ASP A 12 0.84 10.70 7.56
N GLU A 13 -0.44 10.82 7.19
CA GLU A 13 -1.45 11.34 8.10
C GLU A 13 -1.93 10.26 9.07
N PRO A 14 -1.71 10.42 10.39
CA PRO A 14 -2.01 9.36 11.36
C PRO A 14 -3.46 8.89 11.35
N LEU A 15 -4.43 9.80 11.23
CA LEU A 15 -5.85 9.41 11.25
C LEU A 15 -6.25 8.69 9.96
N VAL A 16 -5.74 9.13 8.82
CA VAL A 16 -6.00 8.47 7.53
C VAL A 16 -5.37 7.07 7.55
N ARG A 17 -4.15 6.97 8.06
CA ARG A 17 -3.44 5.69 8.20
C ARG A 17 -4.20 4.72 9.10
N LEU A 18 -4.65 5.19 10.26
CA LEU A 18 -5.41 4.37 11.20
C LEU A 18 -6.73 3.91 10.59
N PHE A 19 -7.45 4.81 9.93
CA PHE A 19 -8.74 4.50 9.30
C PHE A 19 -8.59 3.41 8.23
N ALA A 20 -7.62 3.57 7.33
CA ALA A 20 -7.35 2.57 6.30
C ALA A 20 -6.95 1.22 6.92
N SER A 21 -6.11 1.27 7.96
CA SER A 21 -5.66 0.07 8.65
C SER A 21 -6.81 -0.69 9.30
N GLU A 22 -7.72 0.02 9.97
CA GLU A 22 -8.87 -0.59 10.64
C GLU A 22 -9.80 -1.29 9.64
N ILE A 23 -10.07 -0.65 8.50
CA ILE A 23 -10.93 -1.23 7.46
C ILE A 23 -10.34 -2.56 6.96
N ILE A 24 -9.05 -2.58 6.72
CA ILE A 24 -8.36 -3.76 6.22
C ILE A 24 -8.30 -4.86 7.29
N GLU A 25 -8.02 -4.46 8.55
CA GLU A 25 -8.01 -5.42 9.68
C GLU A 25 -9.37 -6.07 9.89
N GLU A 26 -10.44 -5.29 9.80
CA GLU A 26 -11.81 -5.81 9.96
C GLU A 26 -12.16 -6.88 8.92
N ASP A 27 -11.49 -6.84 7.78
CA ASP A 27 -11.67 -7.82 6.72
C ASP A 27 -10.82 -9.09 6.90
N GLY A 28 -10.09 -9.19 8.01
CA GLY A 28 -9.36 -10.41 8.39
C GLY A 28 -7.87 -10.40 8.09
N PHE A 29 -7.30 -9.26 7.71
CA PHE A 29 -5.87 -9.15 7.42
C PHE A 29 -5.09 -8.67 8.64
N GLU A 30 -3.84 -9.09 8.73
CA GLU A 30 -2.89 -8.47 9.65
C GLU A 30 -2.36 -7.19 8.99
N VAL A 31 -2.39 -6.06 9.69
CA VAL A 31 -1.94 -4.79 9.12
C VAL A 31 -0.74 -4.25 9.88
N LEU A 32 0.29 -3.89 9.12
CA LEU A 32 1.44 -3.14 9.61
C LEU A 32 1.30 -1.72 9.07
N GLN A 33 1.82 -0.73 9.80
CA GLN A 33 1.70 0.67 9.45
C GLN A 33 3.07 1.31 9.32
N ALA A 34 3.21 2.21 8.33
CA ALA A 34 4.39 3.04 8.15
C ALA A 34 3.95 4.47 7.84
N ALA A 35 4.64 5.44 8.41
CA ALA A 35 4.30 6.85 8.23
C ALA A 35 4.95 7.47 6.99
N ASP A 36 5.97 6.82 6.44
CA ASP A 36 6.69 7.31 5.27
C ASP A 36 7.41 6.15 4.56
N ALA A 37 8.09 6.48 3.46
CA ALA A 37 8.78 5.49 2.65
C ALA A 37 9.94 4.82 3.41
N THR A 38 10.65 5.57 4.25
CA THR A 38 11.76 5.04 5.03
C THR A 38 11.29 3.97 6.01
N GLU A 39 10.22 4.26 6.76
CA GLU A 39 9.63 3.27 7.67
C GLU A 39 9.10 2.06 6.91
N ALA A 40 8.52 2.27 5.72
CA ALA A 40 8.03 1.18 4.89
C ALA A 40 9.15 0.22 4.49
N ILE A 41 10.28 0.76 4.03
CA ILE A 41 11.43 -0.06 3.64
C ILE A 41 11.98 -0.83 4.84
N VAL A 42 12.14 -0.17 6.00
CA VAL A 42 12.60 -0.83 7.22
C VAL A 42 11.67 -1.98 7.61
N THR A 43 10.36 -1.75 7.52
CA THR A 43 9.37 -2.78 7.82
C THR A 43 9.49 -3.97 6.87
N LEU A 44 9.63 -3.71 5.57
CA LEU A 44 9.75 -4.77 4.57
C LEU A 44 11.05 -5.57 4.71
N GLU A 45 12.12 -4.91 5.14
CA GLU A 45 13.38 -5.61 5.42
C GLU A 45 13.28 -6.55 6.62
N ALA A 46 12.43 -6.19 7.59
CA ALA A 46 12.25 -6.98 8.82
C ALA A 46 11.15 -8.04 8.69
N ARG A 47 10.17 -7.84 7.83
CA ARG A 47 8.99 -8.72 7.70
C ARG A 47 8.87 -9.22 6.27
N LEU A 48 9.31 -10.44 6.03
CA LEU A 48 9.29 -11.05 4.70
C LEU A 48 7.92 -11.63 4.32
N ASP A 49 6.96 -11.55 5.21
CA ASP A 49 5.61 -12.10 5.02
C ASP A 49 4.59 -11.06 4.53
N VAL A 50 5.01 -9.85 4.23
CA VAL A 50 4.11 -8.84 3.65
C VAL A 50 3.73 -9.22 2.22
N ARG A 51 2.42 -9.29 1.95
CA ARG A 51 1.88 -9.68 0.65
C ARG A 51 1.43 -8.50 -0.18
N VAL A 52 0.92 -7.45 0.47
CA VAL A 52 0.35 -6.29 -0.20
C VAL A 52 0.85 -5.01 0.48
N VAL A 53 1.23 -4.02 -0.32
CA VAL A 53 1.55 -2.67 0.15
C VAL A 53 0.48 -1.73 -0.39
N PHE A 54 -0.14 -0.99 0.52
CA PHE A 54 -1.14 0.03 0.22
C PHE A 54 -0.51 1.37 0.57
N THR A 55 -0.14 2.18 -0.43
CA THR A 55 0.61 3.41 -0.18
C THR A 55 -0.04 4.64 -0.82
N ASP A 56 0.02 5.77 -0.10
CA ASP A 56 -0.30 7.06 -0.66
C ASP A 56 0.87 7.56 -1.53
N VAL A 57 0.57 8.36 -2.56
CA VAL A 57 1.58 8.97 -3.41
C VAL A 57 2.26 10.13 -2.69
N ASP A 58 1.47 10.98 -2.04
CA ASP A 58 1.96 12.22 -1.44
C ASP A 58 2.50 11.96 -0.04
N MET A 59 3.82 11.86 0.08
CA MET A 59 4.48 11.64 1.36
C MET A 59 5.70 12.55 1.50
N PRO A 60 6.04 12.96 2.74
CA PRO A 60 7.21 13.79 2.99
C PRO A 60 8.52 13.02 2.83
N GLY A 61 9.63 13.73 2.82
CA GLY A 61 10.96 13.12 2.91
C GLY A 61 11.63 12.82 1.58
N GLY A 62 11.14 13.38 0.48
CA GLY A 62 11.80 13.27 -0.82
C GLY A 62 11.57 11.98 -1.59
N ILE A 63 10.96 10.98 -0.98
CA ILE A 63 10.56 9.75 -1.66
C ILE A 63 9.04 9.66 -1.59
N ASP A 64 8.38 9.78 -2.73
CA ASP A 64 6.93 9.65 -2.81
C ASP A 64 6.51 8.19 -2.98
N GLY A 65 5.20 7.96 -2.97
CA GLY A 65 4.66 6.61 -3.08
C GLY A 65 4.95 5.92 -4.40
N ILE A 66 5.18 6.68 -5.47
CA ILE A 66 5.54 6.10 -6.77
C ILE A 66 6.97 5.55 -6.72
N MET A 67 7.90 6.34 -6.21
CA MET A 67 9.29 5.90 -6.06
C MET A 67 9.38 4.71 -5.12
N LEU A 68 8.61 4.75 -4.02
CA LEU A 68 8.53 3.63 -3.09
C LEU A 68 8.02 2.37 -3.81
N ALA A 69 6.95 2.50 -4.60
CA ALA A 69 6.38 1.36 -5.33
C ALA A 69 7.38 0.74 -6.30
N LEU A 70 8.12 1.58 -7.02
CA LEU A 70 9.14 1.09 -7.96
C LEU A 70 10.29 0.40 -7.23
N CYS A 71 10.71 0.94 -6.08
CA CYS A 71 11.73 0.32 -5.24
C CYS A 71 11.28 -1.06 -4.72
N ILE A 72 10.05 -1.13 -4.25
CA ILE A 72 9.47 -2.40 -3.76
C ILE A 72 9.42 -3.43 -4.89
N ARG A 73 8.99 -3.01 -6.09
CA ARG A 73 8.90 -3.90 -7.24
C ARG A 73 10.26 -4.51 -7.57
N GLU A 74 11.32 -3.72 -7.48
CA GLU A 74 12.66 -4.20 -7.77
C GLU A 74 13.20 -5.15 -6.70
N ARG A 75 12.99 -4.82 -5.41
CA ARG A 75 13.56 -5.59 -4.29
C ARG A 75 12.70 -6.77 -3.85
N TRP A 76 11.38 -6.64 -3.96
CA TRP A 76 10.42 -7.67 -3.52
C TRP A 76 9.36 -7.87 -4.61
N PRO A 77 9.72 -8.53 -5.71
CA PRO A 77 8.84 -8.59 -6.90
C PRO A 77 7.51 -9.33 -6.67
N ASP A 78 7.41 -10.12 -5.61
CA ASP A 78 6.17 -10.85 -5.31
C ASP A 78 5.14 -10.02 -4.54
N ILE A 79 5.54 -8.86 -4.00
CA ILE A 79 4.62 -8.00 -3.29
C ILE A 79 3.70 -7.29 -4.28
N GLN A 80 2.40 -7.33 -4.00
CA GLN A 80 1.39 -6.61 -4.78
C GLN A 80 1.27 -5.18 -4.25
N ILE A 81 1.01 -4.22 -5.13
CA ILE A 81 1.04 -2.81 -4.76
C ILE A 81 -0.24 -2.09 -5.18
N ILE A 82 -0.83 -1.36 -4.23
CA ILE A 82 -1.95 -0.45 -4.44
C ILE A 82 -1.46 0.96 -4.13
N ILE A 83 -1.72 1.89 -5.04
CA ILE A 83 -1.33 3.30 -4.88
C ILE A 83 -2.57 4.16 -4.84
N THR A 84 -2.62 5.11 -3.90
CA THR A 84 -3.71 6.08 -3.78
C THR A 84 -3.19 7.50 -3.91
N SER A 85 -4.02 8.38 -4.47
CA SER A 85 -3.69 9.80 -4.59
C SER A 85 -4.93 10.66 -4.55
N GLY A 86 -4.81 11.82 -3.90
CA GLY A 86 -5.85 12.87 -3.92
C GLY A 86 -5.75 13.79 -5.13
N ARG A 87 -4.71 13.63 -5.94
CA ARG A 87 -4.48 14.44 -7.14
C ARG A 87 -4.75 13.64 -8.39
N PRO A 88 -5.12 14.32 -9.52
CA PRO A 88 -5.23 13.62 -10.79
C PRO A 88 -3.92 12.96 -11.17
N TRP A 89 -4.01 11.76 -11.70
CA TRP A 89 -2.85 11.01 -12.16
C TRP A 89 -2.29 11.67 -13.42
N PRO A 90 -0.99 12.03 -13.48
CA PRO A 90 -0.41 12.62 -14.69
C PRO A 90 -0.48 11.63 -15.84
N ALA A 91 -0.96 12.11 -17.01
CA ALA A 91 -1.14 11.25 -18.18
C ALA A 91 0.16 10.60 -18.66
N GLU A 92 1.29 11.24 -18.41
CA GLU A 92 2.60 10.74 -18.80
C GLU A 92 3.16 9.68 -17.83
N THR A 93 2.58 9.56 -16.64
CA THR A 93 3.06 8.62 -15.64
C THR A 93 2.54 7.23 -15.97
N LYS A 94 3.46 6.31 -16.20
CA LYS A 94 3.11 4.91 -16.45
C LYS A 94 3.50 4.07 -15.25
N LEU A 95 2.53 3.32 -14.74
CA LEU A 95 2.78 2.30 -13.72
C LEU A 95 2.89 0.94 -14.38
N PRO A 96 3.66 0.02 -13.79
CA PRO A 96 3.59 -1.38 -14.19
C PRO A 96 2.14 -1.88 -14.17
N ASN A 97 1.77 -2.70 -15.14
CA ASN A 97 0.37 -3.12 -15.35
C ASN A 97 -0.26 -3.85 -14.17
N ASP A 98 0.55 -4.39 -13.28
CA ASP A 98 0.08 -5.16 -12.13
C ASP A 98 -0.11 -4.32 -10.86
N MET A 99 0.23 -3.04 -10.91
CA MET A 99 -0.07 -2.12 -9.82
C MET A 99 -1.45 -1.53 -10.02
N VAL A 100 -2.20 -1.35 -8.92
CA VAL A 100 -3.55 -0.80 -8.96
C VAL A 100 -3.55 0.59 -8.36
N PHE A 101 -4.22 1.51 -9.02
CA PHE A 101 -4.33 2.90 -8.58
C PHE A 101 -5.78 3.23 -8.21
N PHE A 102 -5.96 3.90 -7.06
CA PHE A 102 -7.24 4.46 -6.65
C PHE A 102 -7.10 5.95 -6.41
N SER A 103 -7.98 6.76 -7.01
CA SER A 103 -8.05 8.18 -6.65
C SER A 103 -8.91 8.37 -5.41
N LYS A 104 -8.52 9.35 -4.58
CA LYS A 104 -9.29 9.71 -3.38
C LYS A 104 -10.41 10.70 -3.76
N PRO A 105 -11.57 10.60 -3.16
CA PRO A 105 -12.00 9.57 -2.22
C PRO A 105 -12.31 8.25 -2.96
N TYR A 106 -11.84 7.15 -2.42
CA TYR A 106 -12.10 5.84 -3.00
C TYR A 106 -13.21 5.11 -2.23
N ARG A 107 -13.81 4.11 -2.88
CA ARG A 107 -14.79 3.26 -2.24
C ARG A 107 -14.08 2.16 -1.47
N GLN A 108 -14.42 2.02 -0.18
CA GLN A 108 -13.81 1.01 0.69
C GLN A 108 -14.00 -0.40 0.17
N ASP A 109 -15.19 -0.70 -0.33
CA ASP A 109 -15.50 -2.04 -0.86
C ASP A 109 -14.62 -2.40 -2.07
N ARG A 110 -14.28 -1.42 -2.89
CA ARG A 110 -13.39 -1.63 -4.04
C ARG A 110 -11.96 -1.91 -3.62
N VAL A 111 -11.48 -1.17 -2.63
CA VAL A 111 -10.14 -1.39 -2.09
C VAL A 111 -10.04 -2.76 -1.45
N LEU A 112 -11.03 -3.15 -0.62
CA LEU A 112 -11.03 -4.45 0.04
C LEU A 112 -11.09 -5.59 -0.97
N GLU A 113 -11.90 -5.46 -2.02
CA GLU A 113 -11.97 -6.45 -3.09
C GLU A 113 -10.59 -6.64 -3.74
N THR A 114 -9.88 -5.54 -4.01
CA THR A 114 -8.55 -5.60 -4.60
C THR A 114 -7.54 -6.26 -3.67
N VAL A 115 -7.56 -5.88 -2.38
CA VAL A 115 -6.68 -6.49 -1.38
C VAL A 115 -6.90 -8.00 -1.30
N ARG A 116 -8.16 -8.44 -1.28
CA ARG A 116 -8.49 -9.87 -1.25
C ARG A 116 -7.94 -10.62 -2.45
N LYS A 117 -8.06 -10.04 -3.63
CA LYS A 117 -7.52 -10.65 -4.86
C LYS A 117 -6.01 -10.75 -4.83
N MET A 118 -5.34 -9.70 -4.38
CA MET A 118 -3.89 -9.65 -4.32
C MET A 118 -3.33 -10.60 -3.26
N ALA A 119 -4.04 -10.77 -2.15
CA ALA A 119 -3.61 -11.61 -1.04
C ALA A 119 -3.95 -13.10 -1.23
N ALA A 120 -4.74 -13.41 -2.23
CA ALA A 120 -5.17 -14.79 -2.50
C ALA A 120 -4.03 -15.69 -2.98
#